data_39c5eb0b58514f8a36295e16f60aba06
#
_entry.id   39c5eb0b58514f8a36295e16f60aba06
#
_cell.length_a   1.000
_cell.length_b   1.000
_cell.length_c   1.000
_cell.angle_alpha   90.00
_cell.angle_beta   90.00
_cell.angle_gamma   90.00
#
_symmetry.space_group_name_H-M   'P 1'
#
loop_
_entity.id
_entity.type
_entity.pdbx_description
1 polymer ?
#
loop_
_entity_poly.entity_id
_entity_poly.type
_entity_poly.pdbx_seq_one_letter_code
_entity_poly.pdbx_strand_id
1 'polypeptide(L)'
;GPKFYKRNGYYYLMFPAGGVQMGWQMAARSRNVYGPYEARRVMEQGDTPVNGPHQGGWVQTASGEDWFVHFQDKGCYGRVTWLEPMTWKDDWPVVGEDKDGDGCGNPVLTYRKPSVPSSVRVNPAESDEFDTMELGLQWQWHSNYQDLYGFTTPYGFIRLYSWPLSEKYINLWEACNMLLQKFPAETFTATTKVTMVSKEDGQEGGLIVMGWDYAALTVRREGDRFILIQRVCKDAEQGGKESVEKLAGFEPSERQTIIYSPTVSRSVYLRVQVAGEGMCRFAYSLDGQTFTPCGKPFKARQIGRAHV
;
A
#
# COMPACT_ATOMS: atom_id res chain seq x y z
N GLY A 1 6.76 17.11 7.82
CA GLY A 1 5.59 17.57 8.49
C GLY A 1 5.79 18.08 9.90
N PRO A 2 6.26 19.33 10.11
CA PRO A 2 6.32 19.94 11.43
C PRO A 2 4.93 20.02 12.05
N LYS A 3 4.85 19.85 13.39
CA LYS A 3 3.64 20.00 14.18
C LYS A 3 3.89 20.98 15.32
N PHE A 4 2.91 21.81 15.59
CA PHE A 4 3.00 22.90 16.55
C PHE A 4 2.09 22.64 17.74
N TYR A 5 2.62 22.80 18.95
CA TYR A 5 1.91 22.55 20.19
C TYR A 5 2.19 23.64 21.23
N LYS A 6 1.35 23.72 22.27
CA LYS A 6 1.55 24.58 23.43
C LYS A 6 1.35 23.78 24.72
N ARG A 7 2.33 23.85 25.64
CA ARG A 7 2.28 23.19 26.95
C ARG A 7 3.12 23.97 27.96
N ASN A 8 2.61 24.13 29.19
CA ASN A 8 3.34 24.74 30.32
C ASN A 8 3.99 26.09 29.98
N GLY A 9 3.33 26.92 29.15
CA GLY A 9 3.86 28.22 28.74
C GLY A 9 4.96 28.18 27.68
N TYR A 10 5.27 27.00 27.15
CA TYR A 10 6.14 26.84 26.00
C TYR A 10 5.35 26.56 24.72
N TYR A 11 5.88 27.01 23.60
CA TYR A 11 5.53 26.63 22.24
C TYR A 11 6.52 25.56 21.78
N TYR A 12 6.00 24.47 21.20
CA TYR A 12 6.80 23.37 20.70
C TYR A 12 6.64 23.23 19.19
N LEU A 13 7.74 23.04 18.48
CA LEU A 13 7.79 22.56 17.12
C LEU A 13 8.36 21.12 17.14
N MET A 14 7.55 20.15 16.77
CA MET A 14 7.99 18.78 16.59
C MET A 14 8.18 18.51 15.09
N PHE A 15 9.37 18.11 14.66
CA PHE A 15 9.71 17.99 13.25
C PHE A 15 10.71 16.87 12.99
N PRO A 16 10.67 16.28 11.77
CA PRO A 16 11.60 15.24 11.35
C PRO A 16 12.95 15.81 10.96
N ALA A 17 14.00 15.00 11.11
CA ALA A 17 15.34 15.25 10.58
C ALA A 17 15.95 13.94 10.07
N GLY A 18 16.98 14.00 9.22
CA GLY A 18 17.79 12.85 8.79
C GLY A 18 17.19 11.98 7.66
N GLY A 19 16.02 12.32 7.15
CA GLY A 19 15.38 11.58 6.04
C GLY A 19 14.61 10.34 6.47
N VAL A 20 13.94 9.69 5.52
CA VAL A 20 12.90 8.67 5.80
C VAL A 20 13.48 7.37 6.37
N GLN A 21 14.62 6.94 5.88
CA GLN A 21 15.19 5.64 6.27
C GLN A 21 16.02 5.68 7.55
N MET A 22 16.69 6.81 7.82
CA MET A 22 17.64 6.95 8.92
C MET A 22 17.37 8.18 9.79
N GLY A 23 16.18 8.73 9.71
CA GLY A 23 15.81 9.94 10.41
C GLY A 23 15.55 9.76 11.90
N TRP A 24 15.38 10.88 12.55
CA TRP A 24 15.06 10.99 13.98
C TRP A 24 14.06 12.10 14.23
N GLN A 25 13.41 12.07 15.37
CA GLN A 25 12.47 13.09 15.78
C GLN A 25 13.19 14.21 16.56
N MET A 26 12.93 15.43 16.13
CA MET A 26 13.35 16.64 16.84
C MET A 26 12.16 17.30 17.54
N ALA A 27 12.43 17.96 18.64
CA ALA A 27 11.55 18.95 19.23
C ALA A 27 12.33 20.24 19.46
N ALA A 28 11.68 21.38 19.16
CA ALA A 28 12.19 22.69 19.50
C ALA A 28 11.17 23.41 20.39
N ARG A 29 11.62 24.14 21.41
CA ARG A 29 10.73 24.89 22.31
C ARG A 29 11.13 26.34 22.50
N SER A 30 10.16 27.19 22.75
CA SER A 30 10.36 28.60 23.10
C SER A 30 9.21 29.10 23.97
N ARG A 31 9.46 30.09 24.81
CA ARG A 31 8.40 30.81 25.53
C ARG A 31 7.72 31.89 24.66
N ASN A 32 8.32 32.23 23.52
CA ASN A 32 7.76 33.17 22.57
C ASN A 32 7.48 32.41 21.25
N VAL A 33 6.29 32.60 20.66
CA VAL A 33 5.88 31.97 19.40
C VAL A 33 6.83 32.26 18.24
N TYR A 34 7.49 33.38 18.24
CA TYR A 34 8.48 33.77 17.23
C TYR A 34 9.91 33.36 17.57
N GLY A 35 10.13 32.66 18.69
CA GLY A 35 11.45 32.22 19.13
C GLY A 35 12.18 33.28 19.98
N PRO A 36 13.51 33.09 20.20
CA PRO A 36 14.31 32.01 19.67
C PRO A 36 13.90 30.62 20.22
N TYR A 37 14.08 29.58 19.42
CA TYR A 37 13.82 28.19 19.80
C TYR A 37 15.11 27.44 20.14
N GLU A 38 15.09 26.72 21.26
CA GLU A 38 16.05 25.71 21.61
C GLU A 38 15.58 24.38 21.04
N ALA A 39 16.46 23.58 20.42
CA ALA A 39 16.10 22.32 19.79
C ALA A 39 16.89 21.13 20.35
N ARG A 40 16.23 19.97 20.46
CA ARG A 40 16.85 18.69 20.87
C ARG A 40 16.32 17.53 20.03
N ARG A 41 17.12 16.49 19.91
CA ARG A 41 16.64 15.16 19.48
C ARG A 41 15.87 14.56 20.64
N VAL A 42 14.70 13.97 20.36
CA VAL A 42 13.78 13.44 21.38
C VAL A 42 13.38 11.98 21.14
N MET A 43 13.72 11.46 19.97
CA MET A 43 13.61 10.04 19.64
C MET A 43 14.55 9.70 18.47
N GLU A 44 15.22 8.57 18.57
CA GLU A 44 16.02 7.98 17.51
C GLU A 44 15.89 6.45 17.50
N GLN A 45 16.42 5.79 16.47
CA GLN A 45 16.29 4.33 16.32
C GLN A 45 16.93 3.55 17.48
N GLY A 46 18.11 3.96 17.93
CA GLY A 46 18.91 3.16 18.87
C GLY A 46 19.17 1.75 18.34
N ASP A 47 19.12 0.77 19.24
CA ASP A 47 19.32 -0.65 18.91
C ASP A 47 18.05 -1.37 18.47
N THR A 48 16.98 -0.62 18.12
CA THR A 48 15.70 -1.22 17.71
C THR A 48 15.65 -1.49 16.21
N PRO A 49 14.81 -2.43 15.74
CA PRO A 49 14.58 -2.66 14.32
C PRO A 49 13.68 -1.60 13.66
N VAL A 50 13.21 -0.59 14.41
CA VAL A 50 12.33 0.47 13.92
C VAL A 50 13.20 1.59 13.35
N ASN A 51 13.55 1.48 12.07
CA ASN A 51 14.40 2.45 11.39
C ASN A 51 13.70 3.80 11.17
N GLY A 52 14.47 4.87 11.26
CA GLY A 52 14.03 6.22 10.96
C GLY A 52 12.77 6.68 11.70
N PRO A 53 12.66 6.52 13.04
CA PRO A 53 11.46 6.87 13.78
C PRO A 53 11.30 8.39 13.85
N HIS A 54 10.47 8.97 12.97
CA HIS A 54 10.30 10.41 12.87
C HIS A 54 8.97 10.79 12.20
N GLN A 55 8.76 12.10 12.01
CA GLN A 55 7.60 12.69 11.34
C GLN A 55 6.28 12.38 12.05
N GLY A 56 6.37 12.17 13.35
CA GLY A 56 5.23 11.82 14.19
C GLY A 56 4.47 13.01 14.76
N GLY A 57 3.51 12.73 15.61
CA GLY A 57 2.69 13.68 16.32
C GLY A 57 2.41 13.26 17.74
N TRP A 58 2.46 14.22 18.68
CA TRP A 58 2.01 14.06 20.03
C TRP A 58 0.49 14.01 20.12
N VAL A 59 -0.02 13.06 20.87
CA VAL A 59 -1.44 12.86 21.16
C VAL A 59 -1.60 12.70 22.67
N GLN A 60 -2.55 13.39 23.27
CA GLN A 60 -2.92 13.19 24.66
C GLN A 60 -4.26 12.46 24.74
N THR A 61 -4.33 11.40 25.55
CA THR A 61 -5.59 10.71 25.83
C THR A 61 -6.51 11.53 26.73
N ALA A 62 -7.80 11.19 26.74
CA ALA A 62 -8.74 11.82 27.68
C ALA A 62 -8.37 11.60 29.16
N SER A 63 -7.61 10.56 29.48
CA SER A 63 -7.06 10.28 30.81
C SER A 63 -5.79 11.06 31.14
N GLY A 64 -5.28 11.88 30.22
CA GLY A 64 -4.08 12.72 30.39
C GLY A 64 -2.76 12.01 30.11
N GLU A 65 -2.78 10.81 29.53
CA GLU A 65 -1.54 10.14 29.11
C GLU A 65 -1.04 10.72 27.78
N ASP A 66 0.27 10.96 27.69
CA ASP A 66 0.93 11.43 26.49
C ASP A 66 1.47 10.27 25.66
N TRP A 67 1.19 10.29 24.37
CA TRP A 67 1.59 9.30 23.40
C TRP A 67 2.11 9.97 22.14
N PHE A 68 2.93 9.25 21.38
CA PHE A 68 3.48 9.73 20.12
C PHE A 68 3.22 8.72 19.01
N VAL A 69 2.60 9.15 17.92
CA VAL A 69 2.34 8.33 16.73
C VAL A 69 3.34 8.71 15.66
N HIS A 70 4.09 7.75 15.14
CA HIS A 70 5.02 7.95 14.05
C HIS A 70 4.95 6.81 13.05
N PHE A 71 5.82 6.77 12.06
CA PHE A 71 5.91 5.65 11.15
C PHE A 71 7.34 5.12 10.99
N GLN A 72 7.43 3.89 10.53
CA GLN A 72 8.61 3.24 10.02
C GLN A 72 8.48 3.07 8.51
N ASP A 73 9.52 3.36 7.73
CA ASP A 73 9.59 2.97 6.32
C ASP A 73 10.00 1.51 6.20
N LYS A 74 9.04 0.66 5.79
CA LYS A 74 9.22 -0.79 5.71
C LYS A 74 9.25 -1.29 4.26
N GLY A 75 9.86 -0.52 3.36
CA GLY A 75 10.04 -0.89 1.96
C GLY A 75 8.71 -1.12 1.24
N CYS A 76 8.55 -2.29 0.61
CA CYS A 76 7.33 -2.61 -0.16
C CYS A 76 6.04 -2.65 0.67
N TYR A 77 6.13 -2.71 1.99
CA TYR A 77 4.97 -2.64 2.89
C TYR A 77 4.55 -1.19 3.22
N GLY A 78 5.33 -0.22 2.74
CA GLY A 78 5.06 1.20 2.93
C GLY A 78 5.43 1.71 4.33
N ARG A 79 4.66 2.69 4.81
CA ARG A 79 4.90 3.37 6.08
C ARG A 79 4.03 2.75 7.17
N VAL A 80 4.62 1.84 7.93
CA VAL A 80 3.95 1.17 9.06
C VAL A 80 3.91 2.12 10.25
N THR A 81 2.74 2.31 10.84
CA THR A 81 2.55 3.22 11.99
C THR A 81 2.91 2.54 13.31
N TRP A 82 3.54 3.32 14.18
CA TRP A 82 3.95 2.94 15.52
C TRP A 82 3.35 3.90 16.54
N LEU A 83 3.10 3.38 17.75
CA LEU A 83 2.63 4.15 18.90
C LEU A 83 3.65 4.02 20.03
N GLU A 84 4.24 5.15 20.42
CA GLU A 84 5.23 5.21 21.48
C GLU A 84 4.67 5.85 22.74
N PRO A 85 5.09 5.41 23.96
CA PRO A 85 4.87 6.17 25.16
C PRO A 85 5.63 7.50 25.05
N MET A 86 5.08 8.55 25.65
CA MET A 86 5.74 9.84 25.71
C MET A 86 5.68 10.38 27.14
N THR A 87 6.81 10.84 27.64
CA THR A 87 6.94 11.46 28.94
C THR A 87 7.58 12.85 28.81
N TRP A 88 7.61 13.60 29.91
CA TRP A 88 8.18 14.93 29.96
C TRP A 88 9.23 15.02 31.06
N LYS A 89 10.43 15.49 30.72
CA LYS A 89 11.52 15.73 31.66
C LYS A 89 12.02 17.17 31.47
N ASP A 90 11.94 18.01 32.48
CA ASP A 90 12.32 19.42 32.43
C ASP A 90 11.66 20.21 31.26
N ASP A 91 10.35 19.97 31.07
CA ASP A 91 9.57 20.49 29.92
C ASP A 91 10.14 20.10 28.56
N TRP A 92 10.87 18.99 28.44
CA TRP A 92 11.24 18.36 27.20
C TRP A 92 10.48 17.04 26.98
N PRO A 93 9.97 16.79 25.80
CA PRO A 93 9.38 15.49 25.49
C PRO A 93 10.49 14.44 25.38
N VAL A 94 10.25 13.28 25.96
CA VAL A 94 11.01 12.04 25.77
C VAL A 94 10.08 11.04 25.13
N VAL A 95 10.37 10.60 23.92
CA VAL A 95 9.50 9.74 23.11
C VAL A 95 10.08 8.33 23.06
N GLY A 96 9.27 7.33 23.42
CA GLY A 96 9.75 5.96 23.61
C GLY A 96 10.41 5.77 24.96
N GLU A 97 11.42 4.92 25.03
CA GLU A 97 12.16 4.60 26.25
C GLU A 97 13.57 5.18 26.22
N ASP A 98 13.87 6.06 27.17
CA ASP A 98 15.21 6.66 27.37
C ASP A 98 16.01 5.76 28.32
N LYS A 99 16.83 4.85 27.77
CA LYS A 99 17.56 3.82 28.53
C LYS A 99 18.85 4.33 29.17
N ASP A 100 19.48 5.31 28.56
CA ASP A 100 20.77 5.87 29.00
C ASP A 100 20.63 7.21 29.72
N GLY A 101 19.45 7.79 29.73
CA GLY A 101 19.13 9.00 30.49
C GLY A 101 19.52 10.30 29.81
N ASP A 102 19.88 10.28 28.53
CA ASP A 102 20.32 11.45 27.76
C ASP A 102 19.15 12.37 27.31
N GLY A 103 17.91 11.92 27.49
CA GLY A 103 16.68 12.64 27.10
C GLY A 103 16.21 12.36 25.69
N CYS A 104 16.83 11.40 24.97
CA CYS A 104 16.42 10.93 23.66
C CYS A 104 15.93 9.48 23.79
N GLY A 105 14.65 9.23 23.54
CA GLY A 105 14.10 7.88 23.66
C GLY A 105 14.29 7.04 22.39
N ASN A 106 14.11 5.73 22.56
CA ASN A 106 14.11 4.76 21.46
C ASN A 106 12.73 4.10 21.35
N PRO A 107 12.32 3.66 20.14
CA PRO A 107 11.05 2.96 19.95
C PRO A 107 10.90 1.74 20.85
N VAL A 108 9.69 1.49 21.35
CA VAL A 108 9.36 0.29 22.13
C VAL A 108 8.65 -0.73 21.25
N LEU A 109 9.10 -1.99 21.28
CA LEU A 109 8.46 -3.08 20.52
C LEU A 109 7.24 -3.65 21.25
N THR A 110 7.17 -3.47 22.54
CA THR A 110 6.08 -3.91 23.40
C THR A 110 5.89 -2.91 24.53
N TYR A 111 4.67 -2.48 24.73
CA TYR A 111 4.31 -1.57 25.83
C TYR A 111 2.87 -1.81 26.28
N ARG A 112 2.50 -1.29 27.45
CA ARG A 112 1.09 -1.29 27.89
C ARG A 112 0.24 -0.49 26.89
N LYS A 113 -1.03 -0.84 26.76
CA LYS A 113 -1.96 -0.04 25.95
C LYS A 113 -2.28 1.29 26.63
N PRO A 114 -2.63 2.33 25.86
CA PRO A 114 -3.21 3.56 26.41
C PRO A 114 -4.40 3.27 27.30
N SER A 115 -4.55 4.05 28.37
CA SER A 115 -5.71 3.96 29.26
C SER A 115 -6.91 4.68 28.63
N VAL A 116 -7.55 3.99 27.70
CA VAL A 116 -8.73 4.44 26.97
C VAL A 116 -9.87 3.43 27.13
N PRO A 117 -11.14 3.84 27.00
CA PRO A 117 -12.24 2.90 27.02
C PRO A 117 -12.00 1.77 26.01
N SER A 118 -12.32 0.53 26.44
CA SER A 118 -12.21 -0.62 25.54
C SER A 118 -13.20 -0.47 24.38
N SER A 119 -12.73 -0.71 23.18
CA SER A 119 -13.55 -0.77 21.99
C SER A 119 -13.56 -2.19 21.41
N VAL A 120 -14.52 -2.47 20.56
CA VAL A 120 -14.52 -3.71 19.78
C VAL A 120 -13.28 -3.72 18.90
N ARG A 121 -12.55 -4.84 18.93
CA ARG A 121 -11.39 -5.01 18.05
C ARG A 121 -11.88 -5.21 16.61
N VAL A 122 -11.56 -4.29 15.75
CA VAL A 122 -11.88 -4.34 14.30
C VAL A 122 -10.57 -4.41 13.54
N ASN A 123 -10.45 -5.38 12.64
CA ASN A 123 -9.38 -5.41 11.66
C ASN A 123 -9.81 -4.63 10.40
N PRO A 124 -8.90 -3.94 9.71
CA PRO A 124 -9.18 -3.40 8.38
C PRO A 124 -9.68 -4.50 7.43
N ALA A 125 -10.59 -4.16 6.54
CA ALA A 125 -11.04 -5.08 5.51
C ALA A 125 -9.88 -5.45 4.58
N GLU A 126 -9.77 -6.74 4.25
CA GLU A 126 -8.72 -7.29 3.38
C GLU A 126 -9.30 -7.85 2.09
N SER A 127 -10.34 -8.69 2.22
CA SER A 127 -11.06 -9.29 1.11
C SER A 127 -12.33 -8.52 0.78
N ASP A 128 -12.80 -8.63 -0.45
CA ASP A 128 -14.02 -7.99 -0.92
C ASP A 128 -14.70 -8.90 -1.96
N GLU A 129 -15.92 -9.26 -1.72
CA GLU A 129 -16.76 -10.02 -2.65
C GLU A 129 -17.54 -9.11 -3.59
N PHE A 130 -17.41 -7.79 -3.44
CA PHE A 130 -18.09 -6.76 -4.24
C PHE A 130 -19.61 -6.95 -4.28
N ASP A 131 -20.20 -7.24 -3.15
CA ASP A 131 -21.65 -7.46 -2.98
C ASP A 131 -22.42 -6.20 -2.61
N THR A 132 -21.72 -5.07 -2.52
CA THR A 132 -22.28 -3.74 -2.27
C THR A 132 -22.08 -2.82 -3.46
N MET A 133 -22.85 -1.73 -3.53
CA MET A 133 -22.76 -0.73 -4.60
C MET A 133 -21.57 0.24 -4.41
N GLU A 134 -20.92 0.20 -3.26
CA GLU A 134 -19.80 1.09 -2.92
C GLU A 134 -18.55 0.28 -2.65
N LEU A 135 -17.40 0.80 -3.08
CA LEU A 135 -16.10 0.23 -2.74
C LEU A 135 -15.77 0.50 -1.28
N GLY A 136 -15.23 -0.52 -0.60
CA GLY A 136 -14.72 -0.38 0.75
C GLY A 136 -13.50 0.57 0.81
N LEU A 137 -13.20 1.09 2.02
CA LEU A 137 -12.11 2.05 2.25
C LEU A 137 -10.70 1.47 1.99
N GLN A 138 -10.56 0.16 1.86
CA GLN A 138 -9.31 -0.50 1.51
C GLN A 138 -8.89 -0.26 0.05
N TRP A 139 -9.83 0.09 -0.82
CA TRP A 139 -9.61 0.28 -2.24
C TRP A 139 -9.19 1.71 -2.58
N GLN A 140 -8.29 1.83 -3.52
CA GLN A 140 -7.86 3.13 -4.08
C GLN A 140 -7.50 2.98 -5.55
N TRP A 141 -7.82 3.98 -6.35
CA TRP A 141 -7.41 4.04 -7.75
C TRP A 141 -5.96 4.51 -7.87
N HIS A 142 -5.24 3.95 -8.83
CA HIS A 142 -3.86 4.35 -9.12
C HIS A 142 -3.76 5.82 -9.55
N SER A 143 -4.77 6.31 -10.23
CA SER A 143 -4.86 7.69 -10.71
C SER A 143 -6.20 8.30 -10.33
N ASN A 144 -6.46 9.54 -10.74
CA ASN A 144 -7.72 10.21 -10.49
C ASN A 144 -8.88 9.38 -11.06
N TYR A 145 -9.82 9.04 -10.19
CA TYR A 145 -10.99 8.24 -10.53
C TYR A 145 -11.83 8.89 -11.64
N GLN A 146 -12.34 8.04 -12.52
CA GLN A 146 -13.39 8.37 -13.49
C GLN A 146 -14.44 7.27 -13.48
N ASP A 147 -15.71 7.64 -13.58
CA ASP A 147 -16.84 6.70 -13.56
C ASP A 147 -16.77 5.62 -14.65
N LEU A 148 -16.04 5.91 -15.73
CA LEU A 148 -15.83 4.97 -16.83
C LEU A 148 -14.77 3.89 -16.55
N TYR A 149 -14.04 3.94 -15.43
CA TYR A 149 -13.04 2.91 -15.12
C TYR A 149 -13.68 1.60 -14.65
N GLY A 150 -14.79 1.69 -13.94
CA GLY A 150 -15.52 0.52 -13.47
C GLY A 150 -16.56 0.87 -12.44
N PHE A 151 -17.34 -0.13 -12.07
CA PHE A 151 -18.38 -0.01 -11.06
C PHE A 151 -18.60 -1.35 -10.35
N THR A 152 -19.02 -1.29 -9.10
CA THR A 152 -19.50 -2.43 -8.34
C THR A 152 -20.90 -2.80 -8.74
N THR A 153 -21.28 -4.04 -8.46
CA THR A 153 -22.63 -4.57 -8.72
C THR A 153 -23.16 -5.25 -7.46
N PRO A 154 -24.48 -5.38 -7.28
CA PRO A 154 -25.04 -6.15 -6.18
C PRO A 154 -24.95 -7.67 -6.39
N TYR A 155 -24.22 -8.12 -7.42
CA TYR A 155 -24.13 -9.53 -7.84
C TYR A 155 -22.81 -10.21 -7.44
N GLY A 156 -22.03 -9.61 -6.56
CA GLY A 156 -20.78 -10.18 -6.07
C GLY A 156 -19.62 -10.09 -7.07
N PHE A 157 -19.54 -9.01 -7.82
CA PHE A 157 -18.37 -8.69 -8.65
C PHE A 157 -18.25 -7.19 -8.94
N ILE A 158 -17.05 -6.76 -9.18
CA ILE A 158 -16.75 -5.47 -9.79
C ILE A 158 -16.54 -5.63 -11.30
N ARG A 159 -17.06 -4.69 -12.09
CA ARG A 159 -16.77 -4.60 -13.52
C ARG A 159 -15.74 -3.51 -13.75
N LEU A 160 -14.59 -3.90 -14.30
CA LEU A 160 -13.55 -2.98 -14.73
C LEU A 160 -13.51 -2.96 -16.27
N TYR A 161 -13.39 -1.77 -16.84
CA TYR A 161 -13.30 -1.62 -18.30
C TYR A 161 -11.84 -1.52 -18.74
N SER A 162 -11.51 -2.20 -19.84
CA SER A 162 -10.24 -1.97 -20.54
C SER A 162 -10.23 -0.55 -21.07
N TRP A 163 -9.22 0.22 -20.68
CA TRP A 163 -9.06 1.60 -21.08
C TRP A 163 -7.99 1.70 -22.16
N PRO A 164 -8.20 2.47 -23.24
CA PRO A 164 -7.19 2.65 -24.27
C PRO A 164 -5.91 3.25 -23.69
N LEU A 165 -4.79 2.61 -23.96
CA LEU A 165 -3.48 3.16 -23.62
C LEU A 165 -3.10 4.22 -24.66
N SER A 166 -2.34 5.23 -24.26
CA SER A 166 -1.88 6.27 -25.17
C SER A 166 -0.88 5.69 -26.20
N GLU A 167 -0.72 6.35 -27.35
CA GLU A 167 0.31 5.99 -28.33
C GLU A 167 1.74 6.09 -27.78
N LYS A 168 1.92 6.86 -26.71
CA LYS A 168 3.20 7.06 -26.01
C LYS A 168 3.38 6.13 -24.82
N TYR A 169 2.48 5.15 -24.63
CA TYR A 169 2.55 4.20 -23.53
C TYR A 169 3.91 3.51 -23.46
N ILE A 170 4.51 3.52 -22.28
CA ILE A 170 5.78 2.88 -21.96
C ILE A 170 5.56 1.66 -21.08
N ASN A 171 4.77 1.83 -20.00
CA ASN A 171 4.51 0.79 -19.00
C ASN A 171 3.23 1.09 -18.21
N LEU A 172 2.79 0.15 -17.36
CA LEU A 172 1.53 0.27 -16.59
C LEU A 172 1.53 1.39 -15.54
N TRP A 173 2.65 2.06 -15.27
CA TRP A 173 2.64 3.27 -14.43
C TRP A 173 1.74 4.37 -15.00
N GLU A 174 1.59 4.38 -16.31
CA GLU A 174 0.72 5.33 -17.03
C GLU A 174 -0.74 4.88 -17.15
N ALA A 175 -1.05 3.63 -16.76
CA ALA A 175 -2.41 3.11 -16.82
C ALA A 175 -3.24 3.65 -15.63
N CYS A 176 -4.30 4.39 -15.93
CA CYS A 176 -5.07 5.13 -14.93
C CYS A 176 -6.14 4.28 -14.21
N ASN A 177 -6.61 3.20 -14.82
CA ASN A 177 -7.77 2.41 -14.40
C ASN A 177 -7.41 1.17 -13.56
N MET A 178 -6.35 1.23 -12.77
CA MET A 178 -5.98 0.18 -11.84
C MET A 178 -6.60 0.43 -10.47
N LEU A 179 -7.31 -0.56 -9.94
CA LEU A 179 -7.87 -0.56 -8.60
C LEU A 179 -6.95 -1.36 -7.67
N LEU A 180 -6.45 -0.71 -6.64
CA LEU A 180 -5.38 -1.22 -5.79
C LEU A 180 -5.79 -1.22 -4.31
N GLN A 181 -5.11 -2.05 -3.52
CA GLN A 181 -5.09 -1.95 -2.05
C GLN A 181 -3.69 -2.19 -1.53
N LYS A 182 -3.41 -1.69 -0.33
CA LYS A 182 -2.12 -1.89 0.33
C LYS A 182 -1.93 -3.35 0.73
N PHE A 183 -0.68 -3.78 0.83
CA PHE A 183 -0.36 -5.08 1.41
C PHE A 183 -0.90 -5.16 2.84
N PRO A 184 -1.74 -6.15 3.16
CA PRO A 184 -2.36 -6.27 4.48
C PRO A 184 -1.39 -6.81 5.54
N ALA A 185 -0.34 -7.52 5.13
CA ALA A 185 0.64 -8.16 5.98
C ALA A 185 1.97 -8.38 5.26
N GLU A 186 3.00 -8.82 5.98
CA GLU A 186 4.30 -9.16 5.40
C GLU A 186 4.26 -10.50 4.63
N THR A 187 3.34 -11.37 5.00
CA THR A 187 3.11 -12.65 4.34
C THR A 187 1.61 -12.86 4.17
N PHE A 188 1.18 -13.05 2.93
CA PHE A 188 -0.23 -13.27 2.60
C PHE A 188 -0.38 -13.92 1.22
N THR A 189 -1.59 -14.37 0.94
CA THR A 189 -2.00 -14.85 -0.38
C THR A 189 -3.21 -14.05 -0.83
N ALA A 190 -3.13 -13.42 -2.00
CA ALA A 190 -4.26 -12.79 -2.67
C ALA A 190 -4.68 -13.62 -3.89
N THR A 191 -5.97 -13.84 -4.03
CA THR A 191 -6.56 -14.56 -5.15
C THR A 191 -7.75 -13.78 -5.68
N THR A 192 -7.82 -13.63 -7.00
CA THR A 192 -8.99 -13.03 -7.66
C THR A 192 -9.48 -13.93 -8.79
N LYS A 193 -10.79 -14.00 -8.98
CA LYS A 193 -11.40 -14.58 -10.18
C LYS A 193 -11.57 -13.47 -11.21
N VAL A 194 -10.89 -13.58 -12.32
CA VAL A 194 -11.04 -12.67 -13.46
C VAL A 194 -11.88 -13.34 -14.53
N THR A 195 -13.01 -12.76 -14.89
CA THR A 195 -13.77 -13.15 -16.07
C THR A 195 -13.52 -12.11 -17.16
N MET A 196 -12.64 -12.43 -18.09
CA MET A 196 -12.37 -11.57 -19.22
C MET A 196 -13.48 -11.71 -20.25
N VAL A 197 -14.22 -10.62 -20.50
CA VAL A 197 -15.24 -10.51 -21.55
C VAL A 197 -14.71 -9.54 -22.58
N SER A 198 -14.36 -10.04 -23.77
CA SER A 198 -13.62 -9.25 -24.73
C SER A 198 -14.31 -9.21 -26.10
N LYS A 199 -14.28 -8.04 -26.73
CA LYS A 199 -14.76 -7.79 -28.10
C LYS A 199 -13.62 -7.65 -29.09
N GLU A 200 -12.46 -7.18 -28.62
CA GLU A 200 -11.34 -6.79 -29.48
C GLU A 200 -10.04 -7.44 -29.02
N ASP A 201 -9.13 -7.66 -29.93
CA ASP A 201 -7.79 -8.15 -29.64
C ASP A 201 -7.02 -7.13 -28.81
N GLY A 202 -6.13 -7.65 -27.96
CA GLY A 202 -5.28 -6.83 -27.11
C GLY A 202 -5.94 -6.35 -25.83
N GLN A 203 -7.27 -6.53 -25.63
CA GLN A 203 -7.90 -6.26 -24.34
C GLN A 203 -7.32 -7.19 -23.28
N GLU A 204 -6.91 -6.60 -22.15
CA GLU A 204 -6.14 -7.27 -21.12
C GLU A 204 -6.61 -6.82 -19.73
N GLY A 205 -6.62 -7.76 -18.77
CA GLY A 205 -6.93 -7.50 -17.38
C GLY A 205 -6.39 -8.60 -16.48
N GLY A 206 -6.22 -8.32 -15.19
CA GLY A 206 -5.66 -9.31 -14.27
C GLY A 206 -5.29 -8.79 -12.90
N LEU A 207 -4.28 -9.41 -12.29
CA LEU A 207 -3.76 -9.16 -10.97
C LEU A 207 -2.38 -8.50 -11.07
N ILE A 208 -2.15 -7.41 -10.34
CA ILE A 208 -0.88 -6.69 -10.31
C ILE A 208 -0.37 -6.52 -8.88
N VAL A 209 0.95 -6.65 -8.73
CA VAL A 209 1.71 -6.12 -7.59
C VAL A 209 2.39 -4.86 -8.07
N MET A 210 1.87 -3.70 -7.61
CA MET A 210 2.28 -2.38 -8.10
C MET A 210 3.23 -1.68 -7.13
N GLY A 211 4.29 -1.11 -7.65
CA GLY A 211 5.28 -0.30 -6.95
C GLY A 211 6.17 0.41 -7.96
N TRP A 212 7.30 0.97 -7.54
CA TRP A 212 8.32 1.48 -8.46
C TRP A 212 8.76 0.40 -9.46
N ASP A 213 8.85 -0.81 -8.98
CA ASP A 213 8.88 -2.01 -9.80
C ASP A 213 7.50 -2.68 -9.69
N TYR A 214 7.03 -3.31 -10.75
CA TYR A 214 5.80 -4.08 -10.70
C TYR A 214 5.90 -5.41 -11.43
N ALA A 215 5.03 -6.34 -11.04
CA ALA A 215 4.73 -7.53 -11.79
C ALA A 215 3.23 -7.77 -11.86
N ALA A 216 2.73 -8.05 -13.06
CA ALA A 216 1.33 -8.35 -13.30
C ALA A 216 1.18 -9.72 -13.93
N LEU A 217 0.17 -10.48 -13.48
CA LEU A 217 -0.32 -11.70 -14.11
C LEU A 217 -1.67 -11.37 -14.75
N THR A 218 -1.74 -11.37 -16.06
CA THR A 218 -2.89 -10.88 -16.81
C THR A 218 -3.38 -11.90 -17.84
N VAL A 219 -4.64 -11.75 -18.24
CA VAL A 219 -5.27 -12.50 -19.32
C VAL A 219 -5.55 -11.55 -20.45
N ARG A 220 -5.00 -11.80 -21.63
CA ARG A 220 -5.16 -10.99 -22.85
C ARG A 220 -5.83 -11.78 -23.95
N ARG A 221 -6.74 -11.15 -24.68
CA ARG A 221 -7.28 -11.70 -25.91
C ARG A 221 -6.27 -11.59 -27.05
N GLU A 222 -6.05 -12.69 -27.79
CA GLU A 222 -5.29 -12.75 -29.05
C GLU A 222 -6.05 -13.61 -30.06
N GLY A 223 -6.66 -13.00 -31.04
CA GLY A 223 -7.54 -13.68 -31.97
C GLY A 223 -8.72 -14.36 -31.27
N ASP A 224 -8.85 -15.66 -31.47
CA ASP A 224 -9.88 -16.50 -30.85
C ASP A 224 -9.49 -17.12 -29.51
N ARG A 225 -8.35 -16.73 -28.93
CA ARG A 225 -7.82 -17.33 -27.71
C ARG A 225 -7.57 -16.28 -26.64
N PHE A 226 -7.42 -16.76 -25.40
CA PHE A 226 -6.94 -15.98 -24.27
C PHE A 226 -5.56 -16.45 -23.85
N ILE A 227 -4.64 -15.52 -23.67
CA ILE A 227 -3.25 -15.80 -23.30
C ILE A 227 -2.98 -15.26 -21.91
N LEU A 228 -2.48 -16.13 -21.03
CA LEU A 228 -1.95 -15.75 -19.72
C LEU A 228 -0.54 -15.16 -19.93
N ILE A 229 -0.33 -13.99 -19.35
CA ILE A 229 0.89 -13.21 -19.55
C ILE A 229 1.43 -12.79 -18.18
N GLN A 230 2.75 -12.87 -18.00
CA GLN A 230 3.43 -12.13 -16.97
C GLN A 230 4.10 -10.89 -17.55
N ARG A 231 3.82 -9.73 -16.97
CA ARG A 231 4.53 -8.48 -17.22
C ARG A 231 5.39 -8.14 -16.02
N VAL A 232 6.63 -7.73 -16.25
CA VAL A 232 7.53 -7.24 -15.20
C VAL A 232 8.17 -5.96 -15.68
N CYS A 233 8.15 -4.93 -14.85
CA CYS A 233 8.80 -3.66 -15.11
C CYS A 233 9.62 -3.25 -13.88
N LYS A 234 10.85 -2.82 -14.11
CA LYS A 234 11.70 -2.16 -13.12
C LYS A 234 11.75 -0.67 -13.41
N ASP A 235 11.82 0.12 -12.32
CA ASP A 235 11.86 1.58 -12.40
C ASP A 235 10.74 2.17 -13.28
N ALA A 236 9.50 1.66 -13.09
CA ALA A 236 8.35 1.99 -13.90
C ALA A 236 8.04 3.50 -13.90
N GLU A 237 8.11 4.16 -12.73
CA GLU A 237 7.93 5.62 -12.60
C GLU A 237 8.95 6.41 -13.44
N GLN A 238 10.13 5.85 -13.66
CA GLN A 238 11.22 6.48 -14.44
C GLN A 238 11.18 6.08 -15.94
N GLY A 239 10.08 5.49 -16.39
CA GLY A 239 9.94 5.05 -17.78
C GLY A 239 10.65 3.74 -18.10
N GLY A 240 10.85 2.88 -17.11
CA GLY A 240 11.39 1.53 -17.32
C GLY A 240 10.56 0.73 -18.33
N LYS A 241 11.22 -0.10 -19.13
CA LYS A 241 10.57 -0.94 -20.15
C LYS A 241 10.04 -2.24 -19.55
N GLU A 242 8.86 -2.64 -19.99
CA GLU A 242 8.28 -3.94 -19.63
C GLU A 242 9.00 -5.10 -20.31
N SER A 243 9.17 -6.19 -19.55
CA SER A 243 9.34 -7.52 -20.10
C SER A 243 8.00 -8.26 -20.07
N VAL A 244 7.65 -8.92 -21.18
CA VAL A 244 6.38 -9.61 -21.35
C VAL A 244 6.65 -11.06 -21.72
N GLU A 245 6.10 -12.00 -20.92
CA GLU A 245 6.25 -13.45 -21.12
C GLU A 245 4.88 -14.09 -21.25
N LYS A 246 4.65 -14.84 -22.35
CA LYS A 246 3.44 -15.65 -22.54
C LYS A 246 3.62 -16.97 -21.80
N LEU A 247 2.69 -17.31 -20.90
CA LEU A 247 2.80 -18.47 -20.00
C LEU A 247 1.89 -19.62 -20.40
N ALA A 248 0.65 -19.33 -20.79
CA ALA A 248 -0.35 -20.34 -21.17
C ALA A 248 -1.37 -19.76 -22.14
N GLY A 249 -2.06 -20.62 -22.86
CA GLY A 249 -3.16 -20.25 -23.76
C GLY A 249 -4.44 -21.01 -23.42
N PHE A 250 -5.59 -20.34 -23.51
CA PHE A 250 -6.91 -20.88 -23.19
C PHE A 250 -7.89 -20.64 -24.33
N GLU A 251 -8.72 -21.64 -24.57
CA GLU A 251 -9.91 -21.46 -25.42
C GLU A 251 -10.96 -20.64 -24.69
N PRO A 252 -11.82 -19.87 -25.38
CA PRO A 252 -12.98 -19.24 -24.77
C PRO A 252 -13.87 -20.27 -24.08
N SER A 253 -14.37 -19.96 -22.90
CA SER A 253 -15.37 -20.79 -22.21
C SER A 253 -16.78 -20.54 -22.75
N GLU A 254 -17.04 -19.31 -23.22
CA GLU A 254 -18.32 -18.90 -23.81
C GLU A 254 -18.13 -18.03 -25.03
N ARG A 255 -19.03 -18.15 -25.99
CA ARG A 255 -19.16 -17.31 -27.17
C ARG A 255 -20.60 -16.79 -27.24
N GLN A 256 -20.76 -15.49 -27.21
CA GLN A 256 -22.07 -14.83 -27.24
C GLN A 256 -22.05 -13.70 -28.25
N THR A 257 -23.23 -13.38 -28.81
CA THR A 257 -23.42 -12.17 -29.59
C THR A 257 -24.26 -11.20 -28.79
N ILE A 258 -23.66 -10.10 -28.35
CA ILE A 258 -24.35 -9.05 -27.60
C ILE A 258 -24.50 -7.85 -28.53
N ILE A 259 -25.78 -7.47 -28.83
CA ILE A 259 -26.08 -6.29 -29.64
C ILE A 259 -25.23 -6.23 -30.92
N TYR A 260 -25.31 -7.26 -31.77
CA TYR A 260 -24.61 -7.40 -33.06
C TYR A 260 -23.07 -7.47 -32.98
N SER A 261 -22.49 -7.60 -31.79
CA SER A 261 -21.05 -7.73 -31.59
C SER A 261 -20.69 -9.10 -31.02
N PRO A 262 -19.87 -9.90 -31.70
CA PRO A 262 -19.39 -11.16 -31.17
C PRO A 262 -18.52 -10.89 -29.93
N THR A 263 -18.81 -11.57 -28.85
CA THR A 263 -18.11 -11.45 -27.58
C THR A 263 -17.66 -12.85 -27.14
N VAL A 264 -16.43 -12.95 -26.72
CA VAL A 264 -15.85 -14.18 -26.15
C VAL A 264 -15.47 -13.93 -24.71
N SER A 265 -15.60 -14.94 -23.87
CA SER A 265 -15.24 -14.83 -22.46
C SER A 265 -14.38 -16.00 -21.97
N ARG A 266 -13.57 -15.75 -20.96
CA ARG A 266 -12.81 -16.75 -20.22
C ARG A 266 -12.66 -16.34 -18.75
N SER A 267 -12.98 -17.27 -17.86
CA SER A 267 -12.71 -17.12 -16.43
C SER A 267 -11.40 -17.83 -16.05
N VAL A 268 -10.58 -17.14 -15.27
CA VAL A 268 -9.33 -17.66 -14.72
C VAL A 268 -9.17 -17.12 -13.30
N TYR A 269 -8.71 -17.95 -12.37
CA TYR A 269 -8.30 -17.51 -11.04
C TYR A 269 -6.82 -17.17 -11.07
N LEU A 270 -6.48 -15.98 -10.62
CA LEU A 270 -5.11 -15.48 -10.55
C LEU A 270 -4.72 -15.34 -9.08
N ARG A 271 -3.54 -15.76 -8.74
CA ARG A 271 -3.03 -15.77 -7.37
C ARG A 271 -1.64 -15.18 -7.30
N VAL A 272 -1.40 -14.39 -6.25
CA VAL A 272 -0.06 -14.01 -5.81
C VAL A 272 0.13 -14.44 -4.36
N GLN A 273 1.26 -15.06 -4.07
CA GLN A 273 1.74 -15.34 -2.71
C GLN A 273 2.89 -14.39 -2.42
N VAL A 274 2.73 -13.57 -1.39
CA VAL A 274 3.75 -12.66 -0.90
C VAL A 274 4.36 -13.26 0.36
N ALA A 275 5.67 -13.41 0.36
CA ALA A 275 6.45 -13.88 1.49
C ALA A 275 7.38 -12.78 2.00
N GLY A 276 8.12 -13.05 3.09
CA GLY A 276 9.00 -12.08 3.73
C GLY A 276 9.88 -11.31 2.73
N GLU A 277 10.15 -10.05 3.04
CA GLU A 277 10.86 -9.10 2.19
C GLU A 277 10.19 -8.79 0.84
N GLY A 278 8.87 -9.03 0.71
CA GLY A 278 8.11 -8.72 -0.49
C GLY A 278 8.36 -9.65 -1.67
N MET A 279 8.80 -10.88 -1.43
CA MET A 279 8.97 -11.88 -2.48
C MET A 279 7.61 -12.42 -2.94
N CYS A 280 7.26 -12.16 -4.20
CA CYS A 280 6.00 -12.52 -4.84
C CYS A 280 6.18 -13.75 -5.75
N ARG A 281 5.27 -14.72 -5.65
CA ARG A 281 5.15 -15.85 -6.56
C ARG A 281 3.73 -15.93 -7.09
N PHE A 282 3.61 -16.19 -8.39
CA PHE A 282 2.33 -16.19 -9.07
C PHE A 282 1.87 -17.63 -9.39
N ALA A 283 0.56 -17.80 -9.45
CA ALA A 283 -0.07 -19.02 -9.87
C ALA A 283 -1.43 -18.72 -10.53
N TYR A 284 -1.93 -19.63 -11.34
CA TYR A 284 -3.27 -19.57 -11.91
C TYR A 284 -4.04 -20.85 -11.69
N SER A 285 -5.37 -20.78 -11.82
CA SER A 285 -6.25 -21.93 -11.78
C SER A 285 -7.46 -21.71 -12.70
N LEU A 286 -7.98 -22.81 -13.25
CA LEU A 286 -9.20 -22.80 -14.04
C LEU A 286 -10.45 -23.21 -13.24
N ASP A 287 -10.26 -23.88 -12.11
CA ASP A 287 -11.31 -24.41 -11.23
C ASP A 287 -11.40 -23.69 -9.86
N GLY A 288 -10.41 -22.85 -9.55
CA GLY A 288 -10.29 -22.13 -8.27
C GLY A 288 -9.79 -23.01 -7.11
N GLN A 289 -9.49 -24.28 -7.36
CA GLN A 289 -9.03 -25.25 -6.35
C GLN A 289 -7.56 -25.63 -6.57
N THR A 290 -7.23 -26.09 -7.77
CA THR A 290 -5.88 -26.51 -8.13
C THR A 290 -5.12 -25.37 -8.79
N PHE A 291 -4.07 -24.88 -8.13
CA PHE A 291 -3.27 -23.77 -8.63
C PHE A 291 -1.95 -24.25 -9.22
N THR A 292 -1.69 -23.85 -10.47
CA THR A 292 -0.43 -24.11 -11.19
C THR A 292 0.49 -22.92 -11.00
N PRO A 293 1.67 -23.06 -10.39
CA PRO A 293 2.68 -22.01 -10.34
C PRO A 293 3.09 -21.55 -11.74
N CYS A 294 3.29 -20.26 -11.92
CA CYS A 294 3.63 -19.71 -13.24
C CYS A 294 4.45 -18.43 -13.14
N GLY A 295 5.15 -18.13 -14.23
CA GLY A 295 6.00 -16.96 -14.33
C GLY A 295 7.22 -17.00 -13.41
N LYS A 296 7.97 -15.89 -13.39
CA LYS A 296 9.17 -15.73 -12.57
C LYS A 296 8.83 -15.11 -11.22
N PRO A 297 9.52 -15.48 -10.14
CA PRO A 297 9.42 -14.77 -8.87
C PRO A 297 9.78 -13.28 -9.06
N PHE A 298 9.10 -12.44 -8.30
CA PHE A 298 9.27 -11.00 -8.34
C PHE A 298 9.46 -10.44 -6.92
N LYS A 299 10.45 -9.60 -6.73
CA LYS A 299 10.63 -8.88 -5.45
C LYS A 299 9.95 -7.51 -5.56
N ALA A 300 8.90 -7.32 -4.78
CA ALA A 300 8.21 -6.05 -4.69
C ALA A 300 9.14 -4.97 -4.14
N ARG A 301 9.07 -3.78 -4.73
CA ARG A 301 9.80 -2.60 -4.28
C ARG A 301 8.81 -1.50 -3.89
N GLN A 302 9.21 -0.67 -2.96
CA GLN A 302 8.42 0.41 -2.40
C GLN A 302 7.59 1.11 -3.48
N ILE A 303 6.32 1.35 -3.17
CA ILE A 303 5.52 2.30 -3.93
C ILE A 303 6.12 3.68 -3.68
N GLY A 304 6.48 4.37 -4.74
CA GLY A 304 7.02 5.72 -4.69
C GLY A 304 6.19 6.61 -3.78
N ARG A 305 6.77 7.68 -3.28
CA ARG A 305 6.14 8.61 -2.36
C ARG A 305 4.68 8.81 -2.75
N ALA A 306 3.77 8.42 -1.88
CA ALA A 306 2.42 8.96 -1.95
C ALA A 306 2.61 10.49 -1.87
N HIS A 307 2.47 11.16 -2.99
CA HIS A 307 2.35 12.60 -2.98
C HIS A 307 1.04 12.90 -2.27
N VAL A 308 1.16 13.35 -1.03
CA VAL A 308 0.07 13.98 -0.29
C VAL A 308 -0.08 15.38 -0.83
#